data_c52e5d524b03916d9f9c68531187f912
#
_entry.id   c52e5d524b03916d9f9c68531187f912
#
_cell.length_a   1.000
_cell.length_b   1.000
_cell.length_c   1.000
_cell.angle_alpha   90.00
_cell.angle_beta   90.00
_cell.angle_gamma   90.00
#
_symmetry.space_group_name_H-M   'P 1'
#
loop_
_entity.id
_entity.type
_entity.pdbx_description
1 polymer ?
#
loop_
_entity_poly.entity_id
_entity_poly.type
_entity_poly.pdbx_seq_one_letter_code
_entity_poly.pdbx_strand_id
1 'polypeptide(L)' 'MIYTLPNSNNKARVFKDSEGDEFLYSYDTPVLLNHNGKLYRLWNGWSATTGHHIKEYCGLNKKQYLELEYK' A
#
# COMPACT_ATOMS: atom_id res chain seq x y z
N MET A 1 -7.32 8.64 -10.29
CA MET A 1 -8.12 8.88 -9.08
C MET A 1 -7.26 8.66 -7.84
N ILE A 2 -7.35 9.56 -6.89
CA ILE A 2 -6.60 9.46 -5.64
C ILE A 2 -7.58 9.57 -4.49
N TYR A 3 -7.45 8.70 -3.49
CA TYR A 3 -8.22 8.85 -2.27
C TYR A 3 -7.34 8.54 -1.05
N THR A 4 -7.74 9.07 0.10
CA THR A 4 -7.00 8.95 1.35
C THR A 4 -7.67 7.89 2.22
N LEU A 5 -6.87 7.03 2.86
CA LEU A 5 -7.41 6.06 3.81
C LEU A 5 -7.95 6.79 5.05
N PRO A 6 -9.15 6.43 5.54
CA PRO A 6 -9.86 7.24 6.53
C PRO A 6 -9.17 7.36 7.89
N ASN A 7 -8.39 6.37 8.31
CA ASN A 7 -7.74 6.40 9.62
C ASN A 7 -6.28 6.82 9.57
N SER A 8 -5.84 7.44 8.48
CA SER A 8 -4.42 7.72 8.28
C SER A 8 -4.05 9.19 8.50
N ASN A 9 -5.00 10.06 8.82
CA ASN A 9 -4.79 11.52 8.93
C ASN A 9 -4.15 12.10 7.65
N ASN A 10 -4.62 11.66 6.50
CA ASN A 10 -4.12 12.07 5.17
C ASN A 10 -2.70 11.63 4.88
N LYS A 11 -2.19 10.63 5.62
CA LYS A 11 -0.83 10.16 5.43
C LYS A 11 -0.72 8.89 4.58
N ALA A 12 -1.84 8.23 4.33
CA ALA A 12 -1.90 7.08 3.43
C ALA A 12 -2.88 7.37 2.30
N ARG A 13 -2.40 7.29 1.08
CA ARG A 13 -3.20 7.60 -0.10
C ARG A 13 -3.14 6.46 -1.09
N VAL A 14 -4.25 6.25 -1.80
CA VAL A 14 -4.32 5.25 -2.86
C VAL A 14 -4.50 6.00 -4.18
N PHE A 15 -3.59 5.74 -5.10
CA PHE A 15 -3.66 6.28 -6.46
C PHE A 15 -4.07 5.16 -7.41
N LYS A 16 -5.15 5.39 -8.16
CA LYS A 16 -5.63 4.43 -9.16
C LYS A 16 -5.38 5.00 -10.54
N ASP A 17 -4.66 4.25 -11.38
CA ASP A 17 -4.35 4.73 -12.73
C ASP A 17 -5.45 4.33 -13.72
N SER A 18 -5.25 4.71 -14.98
CA SER A 18 -6.24 4.48 -16.04
C SER A 18 -6.37 3.00 -16.40
N GLU A 19 -5.42 2.16 -16.03
CA GLU A 19 -5.44 0.72 -16.29
C GLU A 19 -6.06 -0.06 -15.14
N GLY A 20 -6.47 0.62 -14.07
CA GLY A 20 -7.08 -0.01 -12.92
C GLY A 20 -6.13 -0.50 -11.86
N ASP A 21 -4.81 -0.27 -12.03
CA ASP A 21 -3.84 -0.59 -11.00
C ASP A 21 -3.95 0.40 -9.86
N GLU A 22 -3.77 -0.07 -8.63
CA GLU A 22 -3.79 0.79 -7.45
C GLU A 22 -2.42 0.79 -6.78
N PHE A 23 -1.97 1.97 -6.42
CA PHE A 23 -0.70 2.16 -5.72
C PHE A 23 -0.99 2.73 -4.35
N LEU A 24 -0.56 2.06 -3.30
CA LEU A 24 -0.67 2.58 -1.95
C LEU A 24 0.58 3.37 -1.60
N TYR A 25 0.40 4.62 -1.21
CA TYR A 25 1.47 5.48 -0.74
C TYR A 25 1.34 5.65 0.77
N SER A 26 2.45 5.45 1.48
CA SER A 26 2.55 5.80 2.89
C SER A 26 3.43 7.04 2.97
N TYR A 27 2.85 8.16 3.38
CA TYR A 27 3.45 9.49 3.21
C TYR A 27 3.68 9.72 1.72
N ASP A 28 4.91 9.90 1.28
CA ASP A 28 5.22 10.10 -0.14
C ASP A 28 5.92 8.89 -0.77
N THR A 29 5.91 7.74 -0.06
CA THR A 29 6.60 6.54 -0.51
C THR A 29 5.59 5.52 -1.03
N PRO A 30 5.71 5.08 -2.29
CA PRO A 30 4.87 3.98 -2.78
C PRO A 30 5.33 2.68 -2.12
N VAL A 31 4.41 1.98 -1.46
CA VAL A 31 4.76 0.78 -0.70
C VAL A 31 4.08 -0.48 -1.22
N LEU A 32 3.03 -0.34 -2.03
CA LEU A 32 2.27 -1.50 -2.48
C LEU A 32 1.65 -1.23 -3.84
N LEU A 33 1.64 -2.24 -4.69
CA LEU A 33 0.93 -2.22 -5.97
C LEU A 33 -0.12 -3.32 -5.95
N ASN A 34 -1.35 -2.97 -6.29
CA ASN A 34 -2.43 -3.92 -6.52
C ASN A 34 -2.71 -3.94 -8.03
N HIS A 35 -2.25 -5.01 -8.67
CA HIS A 35 -2.42 -5.21 -10.11
C HIS A 35 -3.40 -6.35 -10.34
N ASN A 36 -4.62 -6.03 -10.75
CA ASN A 36 -5.67 -7.02 -11.01
C ASN A 36 -5.91 -7.97 -9.84
N GLY A 37 -5.83 -7.44 -8.63
CA GLY A 37 -6.04 -8.23 -7.42
C GLY A 37 -4.79 -8.91 -6.89
N LYS A 38 -3.69 -8.86 -7.62
CA LYS A 38 -2.42 -9.40 -7.12
C LYS A 38 -1.58 -8.29 -6.50
N LEU A 39 -1.08 -8.54 -5.30
CA LEU A 39 -0.34 -7.55 -4.53
C LEU A 39 1.16 -7.74 -4.69
N TYR A 40 1.87 -6.63 -4.88
CA TYR A 40 3.34 -6.60 -4.99
C TYR A 40 3.89 -5.57 -4.03
N ARG A 41 5.08 -5.82 -3.47
CA ARG A 41 5.78 -4.82 -2.69
C ARG A 41 6.48 -3.83 -3.62
N LEU A 42 6.45 -2.56 -3.24
CA LEU A 42 7.22 -1.52 -3.91
C LEU A 42 8.30 -0.96 -2.98
N TRP A 43 8.36 -1.44 -1.74
CA TRP A 43 9.27 -0.97 -0.71
C TRP A 43 9.77 -2.18 0.07
N ASN A 44 11.04 -2.21 0.44
CA ASN A 44 11.63 -3.35 1.11
C ASN A 44 11.84 -3.14 2.61
N GLY A 45 11.19 -2.14 3.19
CA GLY A 45 11.25 -1.86 4.61
C GLY A 45 9.95 -2.20 5.32
N TRP A 46 9.91 -1.84 6.59
CA TRP A 46 8.70 -1.94 7.41
C TRP A 46 8.81 -0.95 8.55
N SER A 47 7.71 -0.27 8.86
CA SER A 47 7.60 0.57 10.04
C SER A 47 6.21 0.38 10.64
N ALA A 48 6.05 0.74 11.92
CA ALA A 48 4.75 0.62 12.57
C ALA A 48 3.69 1.46 11.85
N THR A 49 4.02 2.70 11.49
CA THR A 49 3.07 3.59 10.83
C THR A 49 2.68 3.08 9.45
N THR A 50 3.67 2.71 8.63
CA THR A 50 3.39 2.16 7.31
C THR A 50 2.66 0.83 7.40
N GLY A 51 2.98 0.02 8.41
CA GLY A 51 2.28 -1.23 8.66
C GLY A 51 0.80 -1.02 8.94
N HIS A 52 0.44 0.03 9.69
CA HIS A 52 -0.96 0.37 9.90
C HIS A 52 -1.65 0.75 8.60
N HIS A 53 -0.98 1.49 7.73
CA HIS A 53 -1.54 1.86 6.44
C HIS A 53 -1.78 0.62 5.55
N ILE A 54 -0.81 -0.29 5.53
CA ILE A 54 -0.94 -1.53 4.75
C ILE A 54 -2.07 -2.39 5.29
N LYS A 55 -2.17 -2.52 6.61
CA LYS A 55 -3.23 -3.30 7.23
C LYS A 55 -4.60 -2.68 6.95
N GLU A 56 -4.72 -1.37 7.00
CA GLU A 56 -5.98 -0.70 6.70
C GLU A 56 -6.39 -0.91 5.24
N TYR A 57 -5.42 -0.89 4.33
CA TYR A 57 -5.71 -1.02 2.89
C TYR A 57 -6.09 -2.46 2.51
N CYS A 58 -5.32 -3.45 2.97
CA CYS A 58 -5.50 -4.83 2.49
C CYS A 58 -5.40 -5.91 3.57
N GLY A 59 -5.23 -5.52 4.84
CA GLY A 59 -5.25 -6.48 5.95
C GLY A 59 -3.97 -7.26 6.17
N LEU A 60 -2.89 -6.96 5.46
CA LEU A 60 -1.65 -7.71 5.60
C LEU A 60 -0.87 -7.28 6.85
N ASN A 61 -0.25 -8.26 7.52
CA ASN A 61 0.70 -7.97 8.59
C ASN A 61 2.12 -7.92 8.01
N LYS A 62 3.11 -7.67 8.89
CA LYS A 62 4.51 -7.55 8.47
C LYS A 62 5.00 -8.79 7.72
N LYS A 63 4.73 -9.96 8.27
CA LYS A 63 5.19 -11.20 7.66
C LYS A 63 4.58 -11.40 6.28
N GLN A 64 3.28 -11.18 6.17
CA GLN A 64 2.57 -11.34 4.90
C GLN A 64 3.05 -10.33 3.87
N TYR A 65 3.27 -9.08 4.29
CA TYR A 65 3.77 -8.05 3.38
C TYR A 65 5.17 -8.39 2.86
N LEU A 66 6.07 -8.83 3.76
CA LEU A 66 7.44 -9.14 3.36
C LEU A 66 7.54 -10.41 2.52
N GLU A 67 6.49 -11.23 2.48
CA GLU A 67 6.42 -12.40 1.62
C GLU A 67 5.91 -12.07 0.21
N LEU A 68 5.40 -10.86 -0.02
CA LEU A 68 4.94 -10.47 -1.34
C LEU A 68 6.11 -10.37 -2.31
N GLU A 69 5.82 -10.64 -3.59
CA GLU A 69 6.79 -10.46 -4.65
C GLU A 69 7.17 -8.98 -4.76
N TYR A 70 8.45 -8.71 -4.87
CA TYR A 70 8.96 -7.35 -5.03
C TYR A 70 8.90 -6.95 -6.51
N LYS A 71 8.41 -5.75 -6.76
CA LYS A 71 8.30 -5.30 -8.13
C LYS A 71 9.17 -4.10 -8.44
#